data_48a5141dac8a9cff48895e81a2de4154
#
_entry.id   48a5141dac8a9cff48895e81a2de4154
#
_cell.length_a   1.000
_cell.length_b   1.000
_cell.length_c   1.000
_cell.angle_alpha   90.00
_cell.angle_beta   90.00
_cell.angle_gamma   90.00
#
_symmetry.space_group_name_H-M   'P 1'
#
loop_
_entity.id
_entity.type
_entity.pdbx_description
1 polymer ?
#
loop_
_entity_poly.entity_id
_entity_poly.type
_entity_poly.pdbx_seq_one_letter_code
_entity_poly.pdbx_strand_id
1 'polypeptide(L)'
;QFYAHSSDRVDFQALRGKRVGVVGAGASAMDNAATALEFGASSVDLFVRRASLPDIDKFSGISHEGLIVGHVTLPDEIKWKIMRSGYEFPVPAPRDSVLRVFRHANAYMHLDSPIVDARENSDGLTVRTPHDEVELDYLIFATGFACALDKRPELRRLAPLVRLWRDSFTPAAGAECAGLAALPDLADDFSF
;
A
#
# COMPACT_ATOMS: atom_id res chain seq x y z
N GLN A 1 17.08 10.75 -11.77
CA GLN A 1 15.78 10.48 -11.15
C GLN A 1 16.02 10.10 -9.70
N PHE A 2 15.44 10.85 -8.76
CA PHE A 2 15.64 10.70 -7.32
C PHE A 2 14.50 9.97 -6.62
N TYR A 3 13.58 9.35 -7.36
CA TYR A 3 12.45 8.63 -6.79
C TYR A 3 11.98 7.44 -7.65
N ALA A 4 11.28 6.50 -7.02
CA ALA A 4 10.59 5.38 -7.66
C ALA A 4 9.32 5.02 -6.89
N HIS A 5 8.41 4.29 -7.52
CA HIS A 5 7.36 3.58 -6.81
C HIS A 5 7.86 2.20 -6.37
N SER A 6 7.31 1.65 -5.29
CA SER A 6 7.69 0.33 -4.78
C SER A 6 7.40 -0.85 -5.74
N SER A 7 6.66 -0.61 -6.85
CA SER A 7 6.47 -1.55 -7.95
C SER A 7 7.57 -1.50 -9.00
N ASP A 8 8.40 -0.46 -8.98
CA ASP A 8 9.47 -0.29 -9.92
C ASP A 8 10.69 -1.12 -9.51
N ARG A 9 11.58 -1.35 -10.45
CA ARG A 9 12.86 -1.99 -10.14
C ARG A 9 13.79 -0.99 -9.44
N VAL A 10 13.79 -0.98 -8.10
CA VAL A 10 14.71 -0.17 -7.31
C VAL A 10 16.09 -0.83 -7.27
N ASP A 11 17.14 -0.09 -7.62
CA ASP A 11 18.53 -0.55 -7.46
C ASP A 11 19.03 -0.20 -6.06
N PHE A 12 18.81 -1.10 -5.11
CA PHE A 12 19.25 -0.92 -3.72
C PHE A 12 20.77 -0.87 -3.54
N GLN A 13 21.55 -1.41 -4.48
CA GLN A 13 23.02 -1.29 -4.43
C GLN A 13 23.45 0.15 -4.66
N ALA A 14 22.79 0.86 -5.54
CA ALA A 14 23.02 2.28 -5.80
C ALA A 14 22.61 3.20 -4.63
N LEU A 15 21.80 2.68 -3.68
CA LEU A 15 21.39 3.42 -2.49
C LEU A 15 22.35 3.29 -1.31
N ARG A 16 23.46 2.56 -1.44
CA ARG A 16 24.50 2.47 -0.41
C ARG A 16 25.04 3.86 -0.07
N GLY A 17 25.07 4.16 1.23
CA GLY A 17 25.53 5.46 1.75
C GLY A 17 24.57 6.62 1.52
N LYS A 18 23.38 6.37 0.94
CA LYS A 18 22.35 7.38 0.65
C LYS A 18 21.37 7.55 1.80
N ARG A 19 20.80 8.75 1.92
CA ARG A 19 19.64 9.05 2.78
C ARG A 19 18.39 8.71 1.98
N VAL A 20 17.64 7.71 2.41
CA VAL A 20 16.48 7.19 1.67
C VAL A 20 15.19 7.50 2.40
N GLY A 21 14.25 8.15 1.73
CA GLY A 21 12.88 8.30 2.21
C GLY A 21 12.00 7.17 1.72
N VAL A 22 11.05 6.73 2.55
CA VAL A 22 10.00 5.77 2.17
C VAL A 22 8.64 6.29 2.60
N VAL A 23 7.71 6.43 1.65
CA VAL A 23 6.36 6.92 1.93
C VAL A 23 5.42 5.75 2.15
N GLY A 24 4.93 5.60 3.38
CA GLY A 24 3.98 4.55 3.76
C GLY A 24 4.42 3.77 4.99
N ALA A 25 3.55 2.86 5.44
CA ALA A 25 3.79 2.01 6.61
C ALA A 25 3.23 0.58 6.43
N GLY A 26 2.86 0.19 5.22
CA GLY A 26 2.42 -1.16 4.89
C GLY A 26 3.60 -2.11 4.61
N ALA A 27 3.28 -3.34 4.19
CA ALA A 27 4.27 -4.37 3.88
C ALA A 27 5.36 -3.86 2.93
N SER A 28 4.95 -3.28 1.78
CA SER A 28 5.90 -2.76 0.78
C SER A 28 6.81 -1.65 1.33
N ALA A 29 6.29 -0.79 2.23
CA ALA A 29 7.10 0.27 2.83
C ALA A 29 8.17 -0.32 3.75
N MET A 30 7.79 -1.25 4.62
CA MET A 30 8.72 -1.91 5.53
C MET A 30 9.76 -2.74 4.79
N ASP A 31 9.36 -3.48 3.74
CA ASP A 31 10.31 -4.29 2.96
C ASP A 31 11.31 -3.44 2.19
N ASN A 32 10.86 -2.35 1.55
CA ASN A 32 11.77 -1.44 0.85
C ASN A 32 12.72 -0.73 1.83
N ALA A 33 12.20 -0.27 2.98
CA ALA A 33 13.01 0.36 4.02
C ALA A 33 14.06 -0.61 4.58
N ALA A 34 13.65 -1.82 4.94
CA ALA A 34 14.55 -2.86 5.42
C ALA A 34 15.64 -3.20 4.37
N THR A 35 15.24 -3.38 3.12
CA THR A 35 16.18 -3.70 2.04
C THR A 35 17.19 -2.57 1.83
N ALA A 36 16.74 -1.30 1.82
CA ALA A 36 17.66 -0.15 1.70
C ALA A 36 18.69 -0.14 2.85
N LEU A 37 18.26 -0.38 4.09
CA LEU A 37 19.15 -0.46 5.27
C LEU A 37 20.14 -1.63 5.15
N GLU A 38 19.66 -2.82 4.78
CA GLU A 38 20.47 -4.03 4.59
C GLU A 38 21.53 -3.87 3.49
N PHE A 39 21.22 -3.06 2.46
CA PHE A 39 22.18 -2.69 1.41
C PHE A 39 23.10 -1.53 1.78
N GLY A 40 22.95 -0.97 2.99
CA GLY A 40 23.86 0.00 3.55
C GLY A 40 23.50 1.46 3.25
N ALA A 41 22.22 1.79 3.15
CA ALA A 41 21.76 3.18 3.19
C ALA A 41 22.29 3.87 4.46
N SER A 42 22.68 5.15 4.37
CA SER A 42 23.18 5.92 5.52
C SER A 42 22.08 6.20 6.54
N SER A 43 20.86 6.43 6.07
CA SER A 43 19.62 6.50 6.88
C SER A 43 18.42 6.10 6.05
N VAL A 44 17.36 5.68 6.75
CA VAL A 44 16.03 5.53 6.15
C VAL A 44 15.00 6.26 6.99
N ASP A 45 14.25 7.15 6.34
CA ASP A 45 13.19 7.96 6.92
C ASP A 45 11.83 7.48 6.38
N LEU A 46 11.00 6.87 7.23
CA LEU A 46 9.65 6.42 6.88
C LEU A 46 8.64 7.52 7.19
N PHE A 47 7.95 8.03 6.17
CA PHE A 47 6.91 9.07 6.31
C PHE A 47 5.52 8.42 6.35
N VAL A 48 4.87 8.53 7.50
CA VAL A 48 3.58 7.89 7.78
C VAL A 48 2.53 8.96 8.03
N ARG A 49 1.50 9.00 7.16
CA ARG A 49 0.42 10.02 7.28
C ARG A 49 -0.49 9.84 8.50
N ARG A 50 -0.43 8.68 9.17
CA ARG A 50 -1.25 8.38 10.34
C ARG A 50 -0.49 8.68 11.62
N ALA A 51 -1.20 9.07 12.67
CA ALA A 51 -0.64 9.31 14.00
C ALA A 51 -0.24 8.01 14.72
N SER A 52 -0.72 6.85 14.26
CA SER A 52 -0.35 5.54 14.80
C SER A 52 -0.31 4.48 13.69
N LEU A 53 0.45 3.43 13.92
CA LEU A 53 0.43 2.24 13.07
C LEU A 53 -0.80 1.38 13.40
N PRO A 54 -1.39 0.69 12.41
CA PRO A 54 -2.41 -0.31 12.69
C PRO A 54 -1.80 -1.48 13.46
N ASP A 55 -2.50 -1.97 14.46
CA ASP A 55 -2.09 -3.07 15.34
C ASP A 55 -2.99 -4.32 15.20
N ILE A 56 -4.14 -4.17 14.54
CA ILE A 56 -5.10 -5.25 14.34
C ILE A 56 -5.04 -5.78 12.91
N ASP A 57 -4.67 -7.05 12.77
CA ASP A 57 -4.82 -7.77 11.50
C ASP A 57 -6.27 -8.24 11.34
N LYS A 58 -7.06 -7.43 10.63
CA LYS A 58 -8.45 -7.72 10.32
C LYS A 58 -8.64 -8.97 9.46
N PHE A 59 -7.61 -9.40 8.72
CA PHE A 59 -7.69 -10.58 7.87
C PHE A 59 -7.42 -11.88 8.64
N SER A 60 -6.84 -11.84 9.83
CA SER A 60 -6.64 -13.03 10.65
C SER A 60 -7.95 -13.76 10.99
N GLY A 61 -9.05 -13.00 11.17
CA GLY A 61 -10.38 -13.57 11.38
C GLY A 61 -11.14 -13.94 10.10
N ILE A 62 -10.78 -13.36 8.96
CA ILE A 62 -11.42 -13.63 7.65
C ILE A 62 -10.90 -14.92 7.02
N SER A 63 -9.69 -15.33 7.32
CA SER A 63 -9.10 -16.58 6.81
C SER A 63 -9.70 -17.85 7.45
N HIS A 64 -10.79 -17.72 8.22
CA HIS A 64 -11.51 -18.85 8.76
C HIS A 64 -12.26 -19.62 7.66
N GLU A 65 -12.13 -20.94 7.66
CA GLU A 65 -12.67 -21.83 6.62
C GLU A 65 -14.18 -21.62 6.38
N GLY A 66 -14.96 -21.42 7.44
CA GLY A 66 -16.39 -21.15 7.34
C GLY A 66 -16.73 -19.86 6.57
N LEU A 67 -15.91 -18.83 6.67
CA LEU A 67 -16.12 -17.59 5.91
C LEU A 67 -15.68 -17.76 4.46
N ILE A 68 -14.55 -18.42 4.21
CA ILE A 68 -14.05 -18.65 2.84
C ILE A 68 -15.06 -19.46 2.04
N VAL A 69 -15.55 -20.57 2.59
CA VAL A 69 -16.53 -21.45 1.92
C VAL A 69 -17.93 -20.81 1.88
N GLY A 70 -18.33 -20.14 2.94
CA GLY A 70 -19.66 -19.54 3.06
C GLY A 70 -19.84 -18.22 2.32
N HIS A 71 -18.76 -17.51 2.00
CA HIS A 71 -18.81 -16.17 1.41
C HIS A 71 -19.60 -16.12 0.09
N VAL A 72 -19.45 -17.12 -0.76
CA VAL A 72 -20.12 -17.19 -2.07
C VAL A 72 -21.65 -17.24 -1.95
N THR A 73 -22.18 -17.82 -0.87
CA THR A 73 -23.62 -17.96 -0.63
C THR A 73 -24.25 -16.74 0.07
N LEU A 74 -23.45 -15.77 0.50
CA LEU A 74 -23.94 -14.57 1.16
C LEU A 74 -24.67 -13.65 0.16
N PRO A 75 -25.72 -12.93 0.61
CA PRO A 75 -26.28 -11.83 -0.16
C PRO A 75 -25.22 -10.76 -0.48
N ASP A 76 -25.32 -10.15 -1.66
CA ASP A 76 -24.34 -9.16 -2.13
C ASP A 76 -24.17 -7.96 -1.18
N GLU A 77 -25.24 -7.56 -0.49
CA GLU A 77 -25.18 -6.54 0.56
C GLU A 77 -24.21 -6.92 1.69
N ILE A 78 -24.22 -8.18 2.09
CA ILE A 78 -23.36 -8.71 3.17
C ILE A 78 -21.93 -8.86 2.65
N LYS A 79 -21.75 -9.41 1.42
CA LYS A 79 -20.44 -9.48 0.77
C LYS A 79 -19.81 -8.08 0.67
N TRP A 80 -20.58 -7.10 0.18
CA TRP A 80 -20.13 -5.71 0.07
C TRP A 80 -19.69 -5.14 1.42
N LYS A 81 -20.48 -5.33 2.46
CA LYS A 81 -20.19 -4.83 3.81
C LYS A 81 -18.90 -5.41 4.38
N ILE A 82 -18.68 -6.72 4.22
CA ILE A 82 -17.46 -7.41 4.65
C ILE A 82 -16.26 -6.88 3.86
N MET A 83 -16.36 -6.86 2.52
CA MET A 83 -15.28 -6.43 1.64
C MET A 83 -14.93 -4.96 1.81
N ARG A 84 -15.94 -4.09 2.00
CA ARG A 84 -15.73 -2.68 2.29
C ARG A 84 -14.94 -2.49 3.59
N SER A 85 -15.31 -3.17 4.66
CA SER A 85 -14.55 -3.15 5.91
C SER A 85 -13.11 -3.61 5.69
N GLY A 86 -12.93 -4.67 4.89
CA GLY A 86 -11.61 -5.14 4.46
C GLY A 86 -10.82 -4.09 3.67
N TYR A 87 -11.47 -3.29 2.86
CA TYR A 87 -10.84 -2.28 2.01
C TYR A 87 -10.49 -0.99 2.77
N GLU A 88 -11.37 -0.52 3.63
CA GLU A 88 -11.25 0.76 4.34
C GLU A 88 -10.29 0.72 5.54
N PHE A 89 -10.27 -0.38 6.28
CA PHE A 89 -9.41 -0.49 7.45
C PHE A 89 -7.97 -0.86 7.07
N PRO A 90 -6.96 -0.17 7.62
CA PRO A 90 -5.57 -0.51 7.37
C PRO A 90 -5.21 -1.85 8.00
N VAL A 91 -4.21 -2.51 7.43
CA VAL A 91 -3.59 -3.74 7.95
C VAL A 91 -2.19 -3.41 8.45
N PRO A 92 -1.75 -3.97 9.58
CA PRO A 92 -0.36 -3.85 10.00
C PRO A 92 0.59 -4.47 8.96
N ALA A 93 1.79 -3.93 8.86
CA ALA A 93 2.84 -4.58 8.09
C ALA A 93 3.21 -5.92 8.77
N PRO A 94 3.71 -6.92 8.00
CA PRO A 94 4.20 -8.17 8.56
C PRO A 94 5.24 -7.91 9.66
N ARG A 95 5.11 -8.62 10.77
CA ARG A 95 5.98 -8.44 11.95
C ARG A 95 7.46 -8.54 11.59
N ASP A 96 7.82 -9.51 10.75
CA ASP A 96 9.22 -9.73 10.38
C ASP A 96 9.77 -8.57 9.55
N SER A 97 8.99 -7.99 8.64
CA SER A 97 9.38 -6.78 7.88
C SER A 97 9.63 -5.59 8.82
N VAL A 98 8.76 -5.41 9.82
CA VAL A 98 8.94 -4.37 10.85
C VAL A 98 10.21 -4.60 11.66
N LEU A 99 10.46 -5.83 12.11
CA LEU A 99 11.66 -6.17 12.88
C LEU A 99 12.95 -5.99 12.06
N ARG A 100 12.92 -6.27 10.75
CA ARG A 100 14.05 -6.00 9.86
C ARG A 100 14.42 -4.53 9.85
N VAL A 101 13.44 -3.62 9.77
CA VAL A 101 13.67 -2.17 9.82
C VAL A 101 14.27 -1.77 11.15
N PHE A 102 13.62 -2.12 12.26
CA PHE A 102 14.01 -1.62 13.59
C PHE A 102 15.21 -2.33 14.21
N ARG A 103 15.85 -3.27 13.53
CA ARG A 103 17.20 -3.76 13.86
C ARG A 103 18.29 -2.72 13.57
N HIS A 104 17.99 -1.70 12.77
CA HIS A 104 18.93 -0.69 12.32
C HIS A 104 18.71 0.61 13.10
N ALA A 105 19.77 1.11 13.76
CA ALA A 105 19.72 2.34 14.56
C ALA A 105 19.54 3.61 13.69
N ASN A 106 19.75 3.52 12.39
CA ASN A 106 19.61 4.59 11.39
C ASN A 106 18.28 4.52 10.64
N ALA A 107 17.27 3.85 11.20
CA ALA A 107 15.89 3.87 10.74
C ALA A 107 15.06 4.85 11.58
N TYR A 108 14.41 5.79 10.93
CA TYR A 108 13.58 6.82 11.57
C TYR A 108 12.14 6.73 11.06
N MET A 109 11.18 6.80 11.97
CA MET A 109 9.77 6.78 11.63
C MET A 109 9.10 8.09 12.05
N HIS A 110 8.56 8.78 11.06
CA HIS A 110 7.83 10.04 11.22
C HIS A 110 6.32 9.74 11.15
N LEU A 111 5.67 9.61 12.29
CA LEU A 111 4.21 9.47 12.39
C LEU A 111 3.53 10.84 12.23
N ASP A 112 2.25 10.85 11.84
CA ASP A 112 1.47 12.07 11.55
C ASP A 112 2.19 13.02 10.57
N SER A 113 2.98 12.45 9.66
CA SER A 113 3.89 13.16 8.77
C SER A 113 3.56 12.87 7.31
N PRO A 114 2.38 13.28 6.80
CA PRO A 114 2.10 13.25 5.38
C PRO A 114 3.09 14.17 4.65
N ILE A 115 3.59 13.73 3.49
CA ILE A 115 4.38 14.62 2.64
C ILE A 115 3.42 15.66 2.05
N VAL A 116 3.68 16.94 2.34
CA VAL A 116 2.89 18.08 1.84
C VAL A 116 3.55 18.77 0.66
N ASP A 117 4.87 18.62 0.51
CA ASP A 117 5.66 19.14 -0.61
C ASP A 117 6.93 18.31 -0.80
N ALA A 118 7.39 18.21 -2.04
CA ALA A 118 8.68 17.61 -2.36
C ALA A 118 9.31 18.35 -3.55
N ARG A 119 10.57 18.74 -3.41
CA ARG A 119 11.31 19.49 -4.42
C ARG A 119 12.60 18.78 -4.75
N GLU A 120 12.85 18.61 -6.04
CA GLU A 120 14.18 18.18 -6.51
C GLU A 120 15.17 19.35 -6.43
N ASN A 121 16.39 19.04 -6.02
CA ASN A 121 17.54 19.94 -6.06
C ASN A 121 18.67 19.29 -6.86
N SER A 122 19.86 19.90 -6.92
CA SER A 122 20.98 19.37 -7.69
C SER A 122 21.45 17.99 -7.23
N ASP A 123 21.27 17.65 -5.96
CA ASP A 123 21.92 16.51 -5.33
C ASP A 123 20.92 15.51 -4.70
N GLY A 124 19.62 15.78 -4.77
CA GLY A 124 18.60 14.93 -4.19
C GLY A 124 17.22 15.58 -4.15
N LEU A 125 16.57 15.43 -3.01
CA LEU A 125 15.20 15.89 -2.75
C LEU A 125 15.11 16.56 -1.37
N THR A 126 14.36 17.65 -1.30
CA THR A 126 13.88 18.20 -0.03
C THR A 126 12.41 17.82 0.13
N VAL A 127 12.08 17.09 1.18
CA VAL A 127 10.72 16.65 1.49
C VAL A 127 10.20 17.42 2.70
N ARG A 128 9.02 18.03 2.57
CA ARG A 128 8.39 18.77 3.66
C ARG A 128 7.15 18.04 4.19
N THR A 129 7.09 17.91 5.50
CA THR A 129 5.92 17.43 6.26
C THR A 129 5.31 18.60 7.06
N PRO A 130 4.18 18.42 7.78
CA PRO A 130 3.69 19.45 8.69
C PRO A 130 4.65 19.79 9.85
N HIS A 131 5.58 18.90 10.16
CA HIS A 131 6.44 19.01 11.35
C HIS A 131 7.90 19.34 11.00
N ASP A 132 8.39 18.83 9.87
CA ASP A 132 9.82 18.88 9.52
C ASP A 132 10.05 19.05 8.03
N GLU A 133 11.28 19.45 7.70
CA GLU A 133 11.84 19.42 6.35
C GLU A 133 13.06 18.49 6.36
N VAL A 134 13.08 17.50 5.46
CA VAL A 134 14.09 16.43 5.44
C VAL A 134 14.76 16.39 4.06
N GLU A 135 16.10 16.41 4.09
CA GLU A 135 16.93 16.25 2.89
C GLU A 135 17.20 14.78 2.61
N LEU A 136 16.88 14.32 1.41
CA LEU A 136 17.01 12.94 0.96
C LEU A 136 17.79 12.86 -0.34
N ASP A 137 18.46 11.74 -0.55
CA ASP A 137 19.11 11.42 -1.82
C ASP A 137 18.21 10.57 -2.73
N TYR A 138 17.20 9.88 -2.13
CA TYR A 138 16.26 9.07 -2.88
C TYR A 138 14.94 8.89 -2.11
N LEU A 139 13.82 8.78 -2.84
CA LEU A 139 12.48 8.62 -2.26
C LEU A 139 11.74 7.43 -2.89
N ILE A 140 11.23 6.52 -2.07
CA ILE A 140 10.44 5.37 -2.51
C ILE A 140 8.98 5.57 -2.10
N PHE A 141 8.07 5.62 -3.09
CA PHE A 141 6.65 5.69 -2.85
C PHE A 141 6.08 4.27 -2.65
N ALA A 142 5.77 3.90 -1.41
CA ALA A 142 5.12 2.64 -1.05
C ALA A 142 3.66 2.88 -0.63
N THR A 143 2.94 3.62 -1.46
CA THR A 143 1.59 4.13 -1.20
C THR A 143 0.47 3.15 -1.56
N GLY A 144 0.83 1.93 -1.97
CA GLY A 144 -0.09 0.88 -2.39
C GLY A 144 -0.37 0.88 -3.88
N PHE A 145 -1.35 0.06 -4.28
CA PHE A 145 -1.67 -0.19 -5.67
C PHE A 145 -3.14 0.12 -5.96
N ALA A 146 -3.42 0.67 -7.13
CA ALA A 146 -4.77 0.78 -7.64
C ALA A 146 -5.11 -0.45 -8.49
N CYS A 147 -6.24 -1.07 -8.23
CA CYS A 147 -6.79 -2.12 -9.09
C CYS A 147 -7.50 -1.46 -10.26
N ALA A 148 -6.83 -1.38 -11.41
CA ALA A 148 -7.36 -0.78 -12.62
C ALA A 148 -7.03 -1.69 -13.81
N LEU A 149 -8.02 -2.48 -14.27
CA LEU A 149 -7.85 -3.47 -15.34
C LEU A 149 -7.47 -2.82 -16.66
N ASP A 150 -8.03 -1.65 -16.95
CA ASP A 150 -7.78 -0.86 -18.16
C ASP A 150 -6.34 -0.35 -18.27
N LYS A 151 -5.66 -0.21 -17.14
CA LYS A 151 -4.25 0.22 -17.07
C LYS A 151 -3.24 -0.91 -17.22
N ARG A 152 -3.74 -2.17 -17.33
CA ARG A 152 -2.90 -3.35 -17.52
C ARG A 152 -2.85 -3.71 -19.00
N PRO A 153 -1.70 -3.55 -19.68
CA PRO A 153 -1.59 -3.83 -21.12
C PRO A 153 -1.99 -5.26 -21.49
N GLU A 154 -1.65 -6.24 -20.63
CA GLU A 154 -1.96 -7.65 -20.77
C GLU A 154 -3.47 -7.95 -20.71
N LEU A 155 -4.24 -7.13 -20.00
CA LEU A 155 -5.67 -7.29 -19.82
C LEU A 155 -6.51 -6.38 -20.73
N ARG A 156 -5.90 -5.54 -21.55
CA ARG A 156 -6.60 -4.51 -22.37
C ARG A 156 -7.76 -5.06 -23.19
N ARG A 157 -7.62 -6.29 -23.74
CA ARG A 157 -8.68 -6.93 -24.56
C ARG A 157 -9.78 -7.53 -23.71
N LEU A 158 -9.48 -7.92 -22.47
CA LEU A 158 -10.42 -8.57 -21.55
C LEU A 158 -11.13 -7.56 -20.67
N ALA A 159 -10.47 -6.47 -20.27
CA ALA A 159 -11.01 -5.48 -19.36
C ALA A 159 -12.44 -5.00 -19.70
N PRO A 160 -12.82 -4.73 -20.98
CA PRO A 160 -14.18 -4.35 -21.34
C PRO A 160 -15.21 -5.48 -21.19
N LEU A 161 -14.77 -6.73 -21.07
CA LEU A 161 -15.63 -7.91 -20.94
C LEU A 161 -15.82 -8.35 -19.49
N VAL A 162 -14.99 -7.83 -18.59
CA VAL A 162 -15.03 -8.18 -17.15
C VAL A 162 -16.16 -7.39 -16.50
N ARG A 163 -17.12 -8.12 -15.92
CA ARG A 163 -18.14 -7.52 -15.06
C ARG A 163 -17.50 -7.05 -13.75
N LEU A 164 -17.77 -5.81 -13.37
CA LEU A 164 -17.28 -5.22 -12.13
C LEU A 164 -18.40 -5.18 -11.08
N TRP A 165 -18.05 -5.06 -9.81
CA TRP A 165 -19.03 -4.92 -8.73
C TRP A 165 -20.03 -3.79 -8.95
N ARG A 166 -19.60 -2.65 -9.50
CA ARG A 166 -20.50 -1.52 -9.84
C ARG A 166 -21.54 -1.85 -10.91
N ASP A 167 -21.34 -2.91 -11.71
CA ASP A 167 -22.26 -3.30 -12.77
C ASP A 167 -23.36 -4.24 -12.24
N SER A 168 -23.13 -4.87 -11.07
CA SER A 168 -24.00 -5.88 -10.47
C SER A 168 -24.70 -5.40 -9.21
N PHE A 169 -24.05 -4.51 -8.45
CA PHE A 169 -24.53 -4.13 -7.12
C PHE A 169 -24.44 -2.63 -6.88
N THR A 170 -25.52 -2.05 -6.37
CA THR A 170 -25.59 -0.65 -5.92
C THR A 170 -25.71 -0.62 -4.41
N PRO A 171 -24.69 -0.17 -3.67
CA PRO A 171 -24.73 -0.07 -2.23
C PRO A 171 -25.69 1.01 -1.75
N ALA A 172 -26.13 0.92 -0.50
CA ALA A 172 -26.92 1.96 0.15
C ALA A 172 -26.15 3.28 0.23
N ALA A 173 -26.87 4.41 0.28
CA ALA A 173 -26.26 5.72 0.41
C ALA A 173 -25.32 5.80 1.63
N GLY A 174 -24.12 6.31 1.44
CA GLY A 174 -23.05 6.35 2.44
C GLY A 174 -22.27 5.05 2.62
N ALA A 175 -22.61 4.00 1.85
CA ALA A 175 -21.88 2.74 1.80
C ALA A 175 -21.06 2.56 0.51
N GLU A 176 -20.92 3.61 -0.29
CA GLU A 176 -20.15 3.60 -1.53
C GLU A 176 -18.65 3.41 -1.24
N CYS A 177 -17.97 2.67 -2.11
CA CYS A 177 -16.53 2.48 -2.11
C CYS A 177 -16.05 2.32 -3.56
N ALA A 178 -15.51 3.39 -4.13
CA ALA A 178 -15.10 3.42 -5.54
C ALA A 178 -14.04 2.38 -5.87
N GLY A 179 -13.11 2.12 -4.95
CA GLY A 179 -12.07 1.11 -5.15
C GLY A 179 -12.63 -0.30 -5.18
N LEU A 180 -13.57 -0.63 -4.28
CA LEU A 180 -14.25 -1.93 -4.27
C LEU A 180 -15.16 -2.09 -5.50
N ALA A 181 -15.88 -1.06 -5.89
CA ALA A 181 -16.75 -1.03 -7.06
C ALA A 181 -16.00 -1.31 -8.39
N ALA A 182 -14.71 -1.04 -8.42
CA ALA A 182 -13.85 -1.27 -9.58
C ALA A 182 -13.22 -2.68 -9.64
N LEU A 183 -13.46 -3.52 -8.62
CA LEU A 183 -12.99 -4.91 -8.62
C LEU A 183 -13.90 -5.80 -9.48
N PRO A 184 -13.35 -6.88 -10.08
CA PRO A 184 -14.17 -7.88 -10.77
C PRO A 184 -15.22 -8.49 -9.85
N ASP A 185 -16.43 -8.64 -10.38
CA ASP A 185 -17.51 -9.41 -9.76
C ASP A 185 -17.37 -10.87 -10.21
N LEU A 186 -16.85 -11.71 -9.33
CA LEU A 186 -16.55 -13.10 -9.63
C LEU A 186 -17.74 -13.99 -9.33
N ALA A 187 -17.98 -14.97 -10.21
CA ALA A 187 -18.89 -16.08 -9.96
C ALA A 187 -18.29 -17.05 -8.92
N ASP A 188 -19.09 -18.06 -8.51
CA ASP A 188 -18.70 -19.02 -7.46
C ASP A 188 -17.48 -19.88 -7.86
N ASP A 189 -17.21 -20.03 -9.15
CA ASP A 189 -16.06 -20.71 -9.73
C ASP A 189 -14.88 -19.77 -10.04
N PHE A 190 -14.96 -18.52 -9.57
CA PHE A 190 -14.00 -17.44 -9.81
C PHE A 190 -13.91 -16.98 -11.27
N SER A 191 -14.84 -17.38 -12.15
CA SER A 191 -14.95 -16.80 -13.49
C SER A 191 -15.50 -15.37 -13.46
N PHE A 192 -15.23 -14.60 -14.51
CA PHE A 192 -15.67 -13.22 -14.68
C PHE A 192 -16.07 -12.93 -16.12
#